data_7f6d6661b89999ab09a78c370471719d
#
_entry.id   7f6d6661b89999ab09a78c370471719d
#
_cell.length_a   1.000
_cell.length_b   1.000
_cell.length_c   1.000
_cell.angle_alpha   90.00
_cell.angle_beta   90.00
_cell.angle_gamma   90.00
#
_symmetry.space_group_name_H-M   'P 1'
#
loop_
_entity.id
_entity.type
_entity.pdbx_description
1 polymer ?
#
loop_
_entity_poly.entity_id
_entity_poly.type
_entity_poly.pdbx_seq_one_letter_code
_entity_poly.pdbx_strand_id
1 'polypeptide(L)'
;PQYESLEALYRQKSADGLEILGFPANNFLGQEPGTDAEIADFCATSYDVTFPMFAKISVVGADKHPLYDVFTKAQPEAVSAGPMRERLVKFGIPVSPEGEVLWNFEKFLIGRTGEVVERFAPDVTADDPRLVAAIKRELAK
;
A
#
# COMPACT_ATOMS: atom_id res chain seq x y z
N PRO A 1 -9.89 -9.34 0.32
CA PRO A 1 -8.86 -10.17 -0.32
C PRO A 1 -7.44 -9.64 -0.14
N GLN A 2 -7.19 -8.33 -0.29
CA GLN A 2 -5.86 -7.77 -0.10
C GLN A 2 -5.36 -7.88 1.34
N TYR A 3 -6.22 -7.64 2.33
CA TYR A 3 -5.84 -7.82 3.73
C TYR A 3 -5.47 -9.26 4.04
N GLU A 4 -6.21 -10.22 3.53
CA GLU A 4 -5.93 -11.65 3.73
C GLU A 4 -4.57 -12.05 3.18
N SER A 5 -4.26 -11.65 1.95
CA SER A 5 -2.99 -12.00 1.30
C SER A 5 -1.81 -11.27 1.94
N LEU A 6 -1.99 -10.02 2.36
CA LEU A 6 -0.96 -9.27 3.07
C LEU A 6 -0.66 -9.88 4.45
N GLU A 7 -1.71 -10.28 5.18
CA GLU A 7 -1.53 -10.94 6.47
C GLU A 7 -0.83 -12.29 6.32
N ALA A 8 -1.19 -13.08 5.31
CA ALA A 8 -0.52 -14.34 5.03
C ALA A 8 0.97 -14.14 4.74
N LEU A 9 1.32 -13.15 3.94
CA LEU A 9 2.70 -12.77 3.64
C LEU A 9 3.44 -12.34 4.93
N TYR A 10 2.80 -11.53 5.75
CA TYR A 10 3.36 -11.05 7.01
C TYR A 10 3.70 -12.22 7.93
N ARG A 11 2.78 -13.15 8.11
CA ARG A 11 2.99 -14.34 8.95
C ARG A 11 4.13 -15.24 8.43
N GLN A 12 4.27 -15.34 7.11
CA GLN A 12 5.33 -16.14 6.50
C GLN A 12 6.71 -15.51 6.64
N LYS A 13 6.81 -14.18 6.57
CA LYS A 13 8.07 -13.47 6.39
C LYS A 13 8.48 -12.55 7.55
N SER A 14 7.61 -12.33 8.54
CA SER A 14 7.95 -11.45 9.67
C SER A 14 9.17 -11.95 10.45
N ALA A 15 9.31 -13.25 10.63
CA ALA A 15 10.47 -13.85 11.30
C ALA A 15 11.77 -13.64 10.50
N ASP A 16 11.69 -13.44 9.18
CA ASP A 16 12.83 -13.16 8.32
C ASP A 16 13.18 -11.66 8.28
N GLY A 17 12.35 -10.83 8.91
CA GLY A 17 12.58 -9.39 9.01
C GLY A 17 11.62 -8.51 8.21
N LEU A 18 10.58 -9.07 7.59
CA LEU A 18 9.55 -8.27 6.92
C LEU A 18 8.65 -7.59 7.94
N GLU A 19 8.42 -6.30 7.75
CA GLU A 19 7.38 -5.55 8.44
C GLU A 19 6.38 -5.01 7.43
N ILE A 20 5.12 -4.96 7.79
CA ILE A 20 4.06 -4.32 6.99
C ILE A 20 3.44 -3.23 7.83
N LEU A 21 3.35 -2.02 7.28
CA LEU A 21 2.76 -0.87 7.95
C LEU A 21 1.52 -0.43 7.17
N GLY A 22 0.36 -0.48 7.80
CA GLY A 22 -0.90 -0.07 7.18
C GLY A 22 -1.24 1.39 7.50
N PHE A 23 -1.45 2.19 6.45
CA PHE A 23 -1.85 3.60 6.57
C PHE A 23 -3.21 3.77 5.90
N PRO A 24 -4.31 3.73 6.66
CA PRO A 24 -5.65 3.94 6.09
C PRO A 24 -5.80 5.34 5.51
N ALA A 25 -6.53 5.46 4.40
CA ALA A 25 -6.82 6.73 3.75
C ALA A 25 -8.24 6.74 3.20
N ASN A 26 -8.91 7.89 3.26
CA ASN A 26 -10.28 8.06 2.76
C ASN A 26 -10.33 8.90 1.48
N ASN A 27 -9.21 9.04 0.77
CA ASN A 27 -9.08 9.87 -0.44
C ASN A 27 -9.81 9.31 -1.66
N PHE A 28 -10.07 7.99 -1.68
CA PHE A 28 -10.56 7.30 -2.87
C PHE A 28 -12.03 6.91 -2.70
N LEU A 29 -12.93 7.74 -3.17
CA LEU A 29 -14.38 7.59 -3.11
C LEU A 29 -14.92 7.34 -1.69
N GLY A 30 -14.21 7.81 -0.66
CA GLY A 30 -14.63 7.64 0.71
C GLY A 30 -14.78 6.19 1.17
N GLN A 31 -13.94 5.28 0.66
CA GLN A 31 -14.03 3.84 0.98
C GLN A 31 -13.52 3.48 2.38
N GLU A 32 -12.89 4.41 3.08
CA GLU A 32 -12.40 4.20 4.45
C GLU A 32 -12.93 5.28 5.40
N PRO A 33 -14.29 5.39 5.58
CA PRO A 33 -14.89 6.48 6.35
C PRO A 33 -14.82 6.28 7.86
N GLY A 34 -14.50 5.09 8.35
CA GLY A 34 -14.46 4.79 9.78
C GLY A 34 -13.41 5.56 10.55
N THR A 35 -13.55 5.60 11.88
CA THR A 35 -12.50 6.13 12.76
C THR A 35 -11.29 5.19 12.78
N ASP A 36 -10.15 5.66 13.28
CA ASP A 36 -8.94 4.83 13.39
C ASP A 36 -9.21 3.55 14.20
N ALA A 37 -9.95 3.65 15.30
CA ALA A 37 -10.33 2.51 16.13
C ALA A 37 -11.26 1.53 15.40
N GLU A 38 -12.25 2.04 14.66
CA GLU A 38 -13.16 1.22 13.87
C GLU A 38 -12.45 0.47 12.76
N ILE A 39 -11.51 1.13 12.06
CA ILE A 39 -10.71 0.53 11.00
C ILE A 39 -9.83 -0.59 11.57
N ALA A 40 -9.13 -0.33 12.67
CA ALA A 40 -8.28 -1.32 13.32
C ALA A 40 -9.08 -2.53 13.79
N ASP A 41 -10.25 -2.30 14.39
CA ASP A 41 -11.16 -3.36 14.83
C ASP A 41 -11.67 -4.18 13.64
N PHE A 42 -12.11 -3.52 12.57
CA PHE A 42 -12.56 -4.20 11.36
C PHE A 42 -11.46 -5.09 10.75
N CYS A 43 -10.23 -4.60 10.66
CA CYS A 43 -9.10 -5.38 10.14
C CYS A 43 -8.80 -6.60 11.03
N ALA A 44 -8.81 -6.41 12.36
CA ALA A 44 -8.55 -7.48 13.30
C ALA A 44 -9.66 -8.54 13.30
N THR A 45 -10.93 -8.13 13.33
CA THR A 45 -12.07 -9.05 13.47
C THR A 45 -12.49 -9.72 12.17
N SER A 46 -12.41 -8.99 11.04
CA SER A 46 -12.86 -9.50 9.74
C SER A 46 -11.76 -10.20 8.94
N TYR A 47 -10.50 -9.79 9.09
CA TYR A 47 -9.35 -10.31 8.33
C TYR A 47 -8.21 -10.81 9.20
N ASP A 48 -8.35 -10.76 10.52
CA ASP A 48 -7.35 -11.26 11.46
C ASP A 48 -5.95 -10.62 11.26
N VAL A 49 -5.94 -9.33 10.90
CA VAL A 49 -4.73 -8.57 10.62
C VAL A 49 -3.92 -8.38 11.90
N THR A 50 -2.65 -8.77 11.88
CA THR A 50 -1.71 -8.63 13.01
C THR A 50 -0.59 -7.64 12.76
N PHE A 51 -0.38 -7.21 11.50
CA PHE A 51 0.61 -6.17 11.23
C PHE A 51 0.12 -4.78 11.71
N PRO A 52 1.05 -3.86 12.06
CA PRO A 52 0.67 -2.55 12.58
C PRO A 52 -0.22 -1.74 11.64
N MET A 53 -1.33 -1.23 12.18
CA MET A 53 -2.22 -0.29 11.51
C MET A 53 -2.07 1.08 12.17
N PHE A 54 -1.76 2.10 11.38
CA PHE A 54 -1.57 3.46 11.85
C PHE A 54 -2.83 4.31 11.70
N ALA A 55 -2.80 5.53 12.22
CA ALA A 55 -3.89 6.48 12.08
C ALA A 55 -4.15 6.81 10.61
N LYS A 56 -5.41 7.11 10.30
CA LYS A 56 -5.82 7.53 8.96
C LYS A 56 -5.10 8.82 8.57
N ILE A 57 -4.58 8.85 7.33
CA ILE A 57 -3.89 10.01 6.76
C ILE A 57 -4.43 10.32 5.37
N SER A 58 -4.10 11.48 4.85
CA SER A 58 -4.28 11.79 3.43
C SER A 58 -3.03 11.38 2.66
N VAL A 59 -3.20 10.73 1.51
CA VAL A 59 -2.09 10.22 0.69
C VAL A 59 -1.99 10.92 -0.67
N VAL A 60 -2.96 11.77 -1.01
CA VAL A 60 -2.96 12.59 -2.23
C VAL A 60 -3.54 13.97 -1.92
N GLY A 61 -3.29 14.94 -2.81
CA GLY A 61 -3.86 16.27 -2.72
C GLY A 61 -3.06 17.23 -1.84
N ALA A 62 -3.67 18.38 -1.53
CA ALA A 62 -3.00 19.48 -0.83
C ALA A 62 -2.65 19.14 0.62
N ASP A 63 -3.39 18.24 1.25
CA ASP A 63 -3.21 17.79 2.63
C ASP A 63 -2.43 16.47 2.75
N LYS A 64 -1.78 16.04 1.66
CA LYS A 64 -0.99 14.81 1.64
C LYS A 64 0.04 14.78 2.78
N HIS A 65 0.05 13.68 3.53
CA HIS A 65 0.98 13.48 4.63
C HIS A 65 2.43 13.53 4.13
N PRO A 66 3.36 14.19 4.85
CA PRO A 66 4.77 14.30 4.43
C PRO A 66 5.46 12.97 4.10
N LEU A 67 5.09 11.88 4.78
CA LEU A 67 5.62 10.55 4.49
C LEU A 67 5.35 10.12 3.05
N TYR A 68 4.12 10.35 2.55
CA TYR A 68 3.74 10.01 1.18
C TYR A 68 4.35 10.97 0.17
N ASP A 69 4.64 12.21 0.55
CA ASP A 69 5.40 13.12 -0.28
C ASP A 69 6.83 12.59 -0.51
N VAL A 70 7.48 12.10 0.52
CA VAL A 70 8.79 11.44 0.42
C VAL A 70 8.70 10.19 -0.46
N PHE A 71 7.72 9.33 -0.24
CA PHE A 71 7.56 8.08 -0.99
C PHE A 71 7.34 8.32 -2.48
N THR A 72 6.42 9.20 -2.84
CA THR A 72 6.07 9.46 -4.24
C THR A 72 7.20 10.17 -4.99
N LYS A 73 7.97 11.02 -4.31
CA LYS A 73 9.15 11.66 -4.91
C LYS A 73 10.29 10.67 -5.13
N ALA A 74 10.51 9.76 -4.18
CA ALA A 74 11.56 8.75 -4.28
C ALA A 74 11.27 7.72 -5.38
N GLN A 75 10.00 7.33 -5.55
CA GLN A 75 9.56 6.37 -6.57
C GLN A 75 8.30 6.92 -7.26
N PRO A 76 8.47 7.78 -8.27
CA PRO A 76 7.32 8.38 -8.97
C PRO A 76 6.57 7.40 -9.87
N GLU A 77 7.17 6.28 -10.23
CA GLU A 77 6.54 5.24 -11.06
C GLU A 77 6.29 3.97 -10.24
N ALA A 78 5.12 3.37 -10.46
CA ALA A 78 4.76 2.11 -9.81
C ALA A 78 4.71 0.98 -10.83
N VAL A 79 5.15 -0.21 -10.43
CA VAL A 79 4.96 -1.43 -11.21
C VAL A 79 3.45 -1.61 -11.44
N SER A 80 3.05 -1.81 -12.70
CA SER A 80 1.66 -1.96 -13.13
C SER A 80 0.79 -0.69 -13.06
N ALA A 81 1.39 0.50 -12.93
CA ALA A 81 0.64 1.77 -12.85
C ALA A 81 -0.20 2.04 -14.10
N GLY A 82 0.34 1.79 -15.30
CA GLY A 82 -0.37 2.00 -16.57
C GLY A 82 -1.68 1.19 -16.65
N PRO A 83 -1.62 -0.14 -16.53
CA PRO A 83 -2.83 -0.98 -16.51
C PRO A 83 -3.84 -0.60 -15.43
N MET A 84 -3.37 -0.24 -14.24
CA MET A 84 -4.26 0.19 -13.15
C MET A 84 -4.96 1.51 -13.50
N ARG A 85 -4.22 2.47 -14.05
CA ARG A 85 -4.77 3.76 -14.48
C ARG A 85 -5.84 3.58 -15.56
N GLU A 86 -5.56 2.75 -16.55
CA GLU A 86 -6.53 2.43 -17.61
C GLU A 86 -7.81 1.80 -17.06
N ARG A 87 -7.68 0.90 -16.09
CA ARG A 87 -8.82 0.28 -15.42
C ARG A 87 -9.69 1.31 -14.70
N LEU A 88 -9.09 2.23 -13.97
CA LEU A 88 -9.81 3.29 -13.26
C LEU A 88 -10.58 4.18 -14.25
N VAL A 89 -9.93 4.59 -15.34
CA VAL A 89 -10.57 5.38 -16.40
C VAL A 89 -11.76 4.63 -17.02
N LYS A 90 -11.57 3.35 -17.31
CA LYS A 90 -12.62 2.51 -17.89
C LYS A 90 -13.88 2.43 -17.02
N PHE A 91 -13.71 2.43 -15.69
CA PHE A 91 -14.83 2.40 -14.75
C PHE A 91 -15.34 3.79 -14.38
N GLY A 92 -14.86 4.84 -15.01
CA GLY A 92 -15.29 6.22 -14.75
C GLY A 92 -14.85 6.75 -13.39
N ILE A 93 -13.82 6.17 -12.81
CA ILE A 93 -13.28 6.59 -11.51
C ILE A 93 -12.25 7.70 -11.72
N PRO A 94 -12.32 8.82 -10.95
CA PRO A 94 -11.32 9.87 -11.03
C PRO A 94 -9.91 9.34 -10.79
N VAL A 95 -8.96 9.75 -11.63
CA VAL A 95 -7.57 9.29 -11.57
C VAL A 95 -6.69 10.41 -11.04
N SER A 96 -5.84 10.10 -10.07
CA SER A 96 -4.85 11.03 -9.54
C SER A 96 -3.84 11.43 -10.62
N PRO A 97 -3.21 12.64 -10.52
CA PRO A 97 -2.11 13.01 -11.41
C PRO A 97 -0.98 11.98 -11.40
N GLU A 98 -0.18 11.96 -12.45
CA GLU A 98 0.98 11.08 -12.53
C GLU A 98 1.93 11.30 -11.35
N GLY A 99 2.49 10.21 -10.85
CA GLY A 99 3.34 10.23 -9.66
C GLY A 99 2.60 10.11 -8.34
N GLU A 100 1.30 10.45 -8.31
CA GLU A 100 0.49 10.33 -7.10
C GLU A 100 -0.09 8.93 -6.91
N VAL A 101 -0.46 8.59 -5.67
CA VAL A 101 -1.12 7.33 -5.34
C VAL A 101 -2.44 7.21 -6.10
N LEU A 102 -2.65 6.09 -6.78
CA LEU A 102 -3.80 5.90 -7.67
C LEU A 102 -5.07 5.46 -6.94
N TRP A 103 -4.95 4.60 -5.95
CA TRP A 103 -6.08 3.98 -5.26
C TRP A 103 -5.65 3.34 -3.95
N ASN A 104 -6.59 2.77 -3.20
CA ASN A 104 -6.29 1.99 -2.00
C ASN A 104 -5.37 0.80 -2.30
N PHE A 105 -4.58 0.40 -1.34
CA PHE A 105 -3.62 -0.71 -1.42
C PHE A 105 -2.43 -0.50 -2.35
N GLU A 106 -2.08 0.72 -2.66
CA GLU A 106 -0.77 0.98 -3.27
C GLU A 106 0.33 0.70 -2.24
N LYS A 107 1.44 0.13 -2.70
CA LYS A 107 2.50 -0.35 -1.81
C LYS A 107 3.83 0.29 -2.14
N PHE A 108 4.58 0.62 -1.11
CA PHE A 108 5.95 1.11 -1.21
C PHE A 108 6.86 0.16 -0.44
N LEU A 109 7.86 -0.38 -1.12
CA LEU A 109 8.86 -1.26 -0.49
C LEU A 109 10.02 -0.41 0.01
N ILE A 110 10.31 -0.53 1.30
CA ILE A 110 11.38 0.18 1.98
C ILE A 110 12.48 -0.81 2.31
N GLY A 111 13.72 -0.50 1.93
CA GLY A 111 14.87 -1.33 2.22
C GLY A 111 15.31 -1.26 3.68
N ARG A 112 16.27 -2.11 4.06
CA ARG A 112 16.79 -2.19 5.44
C ARG A 112 17.47 -0.91 5.91
N THR A 113 17.95 -0.09 4.98
CA THR A 113 18.63 1.19 5.28
C THR A 113 17.68 2.38 5.18
N GLY A 114 16.38 2.14 4.95
CA GLY A 114 15.34 3.17 4.98
C GLY A 114 15.03 3.82 3.63
N GLU A 115 15.68 3.41 2.54
CA GLU A 115 15.39 3.93 1.21
C GLU A 115 14.14 3.27 0.59
N VAL A 116 13.39 4.03 -0.19
CA VAL A 116 12.28 3.51 -0.99
C VAL A 116 12.86 2.85 -2.23
N VAL A 117 12.81 1.52 -2.30
CA VAL A 117 13.46 0.75 -3.36
C VAL A 117 12.54 0.44 -4.53
N GLU A 118 11.24 0.33 -4.28
CA GLU A 118 10.26 0.00 -5.31
C GLU A 118 8.85 0.40 -4.90
N ARG A 119 7.97 0.57 -5.87
CA ARG A 119 6.57 0.96 -5.68
C ARG A 119 5.68 0.07 -6.55
N PHE A 120 4.56 -0.37 -6.00
CA PHE A 120 3.63 -1.27 -6.69
C PHE A 120 2.23 -0.68 -6.71
N ALA A 121 1.59 -0.72 -7.89
CA ALA A 121 0.23 -0.24 -8.07
C ALA A 121 -0.76 -1.02 -7.19
N PRO A 122 -1.95 -0.45 -6.93
CA PRO A 122 -2.94 -1.07 -6.04
C PRO A 122 -3.34 -2.50 -6.41
N ASP A 123 -3.37 -2.84 -7.70
CA ASP A 123 -3.76 -4.16 -8.21
C ASP A 123 -2.68 -5.24 -8.08
N VAL A 124 -1.47 -4.87 -7.66
CA VAL A 124 -0.40 -5.84 -7.38
C VAL A 124 -0.66 -6.44 -6.00
N THR A 125 -1.07 -7.69 -5.98
CA THR A 125 -1.40 -8.41 -4.74
C THR A 125 -0.17 -8.95 -4.03
N ALA A 126 -0.32 -9.37 -2.77
CA ALA A 126 0.80 -9.86 -1.97
C ALA A 126 1.43 -11.14 -2.52
N ASP A 127 0.70 -11.90 -3.33
CA ASP A 127 1.19 -13.11 -3.99
C ASP A 127 1.70 -12.88 -5.41
N ASP A 128 1.68 -11.63 -5.90
CA ASP A 128 2.23 -11.30 -7.22
C ASP A 128 3.74 -11.61 -7.25
N PRO A 129 4.21 -12.37 -8.25
CA PRO A 129 5.63 -12.75 -8.34
C PRO A 129 6.60 -11.57 -8.32
N ARG A 130 6.19 -10.42 -8.86
CA ARG A 130 7.03 -9.22 -8.90
C ARG A 130 7.27 -8.66 -7.50
N LEU A 131 6.22 -8.58 -6.69
CA LEU A 131 6.30 -8.12 -5.29
C LEU A 131 7.07 -9.15 -4.44
N VAL A 132 6.75 -10.43 -4.57
CA VAL A 132 7.40 -11.50 -3.82
C VAL A 132 8.90 -11.53 -4.11
N ALA A 133 9.30 -11.41 -5.38
CA ALA A 133 10.72 -11.39 -5.77
C ALA A 133 11.45 -10.17 -5.19
N ALA A 134 10.81 -8.99 -5.22
CA ALA A 134 11.40 -7.78 -4.66
C ALA A 134 11.60 -7.91 -3.14
N ILE A 135 10.62 -8.44 -2.42
CA ILE A 135 10.73 -8.68 -0.97
C ILE A 135 11.85 -9.66 -0.66
N LYS A 136 11.93 -10.78 -1.38
CA LYS A 136 13.00 -11.76 -1.18
C LYS A 136 14.37 -11.16 -1.41
N ARG A 137 14.52 -10.33 -2.45
CA ARG A 137 15.77 -9.65 -2.75
C ARG A 137 16.20 -8.74 -1.60
N GLU A 138 15.26 -7.96 -1.03
CA GLU A 138 15.57 -7.06 0.08
C GLU A 138 15.83 -7.82 1.39
N LEU A 139 15.12 -8.90 1.65
CA LEU A 139 15.36 -9.74 2.83
C LEU A 139 16.74 -10.43 2.79
N ALA A 140 17.27 -10.71 1.60
CA ALA A 140 18.58 -11.33 1.42
C ALA A 140 19.75 -10.38 1.69
N LYS A 141 19.52 -9.09 1.77
CA LYS A 141 20.53 -8.08 2.11
C LYS A 141 20.74 -8.04 3.63
#